data_b7d31961112c1a2bde586cd04189a359
#
_entry.id   b7d31961112c1a2bde586cd04189a359
#
_cell.length_a   1.000
_cell.length_b   1.000
_cell.length_c   1.000
_cell.angle_alpha   90.00
_cell.angle_beta   90.00
_cell.angle_gamma   90.00
#
_symmetry.space_group_name_H-M   'P 1'
#
loop_
_entity.id
_entity.type
_entity.pdbx_description
1 polymer ?
#
loop_
_entity_poly.entity_id
_entity_poly.type
_entity_poly.pdbx_seq_one_letter_code
_entity_poly.pdbx_strand_id
1 'polypeptide(L)'
;MTSPTTNNQELAHQELIIGLVSVSDRASGGVYEDKGIPALADWLAQAITTPYRIETRLIPDERAGIERTLADLVDNVRCHLVLTTGGTGPARRDVTPEATLAVGTKEMPGFGEQMRQISLRFVPTAILSRQTAVIREVQGEGADHAALIMNLPGQPKSIKETLEGLKDEAGNVVVGGIFAAVPYCIDLIGGPYIETNPAVSKTFRPKSALRPPAA
;
A
#
# COMPACT_ATOMS: atom_id res chain seq x y z
N MET A 1 7.38 39.61 -5.70
CA MET A 1 6.86 38.26 -6.09
C MET A 1 8.01 37.28 -5.89
N THR A 2 8.12 36.72 -4.70
CA THR A 2 9.12 35.69 -4.36
C THR A 2 8.48 34.32 -4.53
N SER A 3 8.95 33.57 -5.51
CA SER A 3 8.57 32.16 -5.70
C SER A 3 9.00 31.35 -4.48
N PRO A 4 8.16 30.45 -3.93
CA PRO A 4 8.60 29.55 -2.88
C PRO A 4 9.50 28.47 -3.50
N THR A 5 10.79 28.59 -3.27
CA THR A 5 11.76 27.51 -3.50
C THR A 5 11.51 26.46 -2.41
N THR A 6 10.59 25.54 -2.64
CA THR A 6 10.33 24.43 -1.74
C THR A 6 11.59 23.56 -1.68
N ASN A 7 12.11 23.41 -0.50
CA ASN A 7 13.41 22.88 -0.13
C ASN A 7 13.49 21.38 -0.46
N ASN A 8 13.98 21.02 -1.66
CA ASN A 8 14.21 19.64 -2.09
C ASN A 8 15.22 18.86 -1.21
N GLN A 9 15.91 19.55 -0.28
CA GLN A 9 16.86 18.94 0.63
C GLN A 9 16.20 18.36 1.90
N GLU A 10 15.07 18.91 2.36
CA GLU A 10 14.36 18.39 3.55
C GLU A 10 13.62 17.08 3.28
N LEU A 11 13.16 16.83 2.05
CA LEU A 11 12.49 15.59 1.67
C LEU A 11 13.46 14.39 1.56
N ALA A 12 14.76 14.63 1.49
CA ALA A 12 15.77 13.57 1.33
C ALA A 12 16.06 12.80 2.63
N HIS A 13 15.60 13.26 3.79
CA HIS A 13 15.87 12.64 5.11
C HIS A 13 14.63 12.14 5.84
N GLN A 14 13.44 12.17 5.23
CA GLN A 14 12.25 11.65 5.86
C GLN A 14 12.30 10.12 5.87
N GLU A 15 12.24 9.51 7.06
CA GLU A 15 12.20 8.06 7.23
C GLU A 15 10.92 7.51 6.58
N LEU A 16 11.04 6.50 5.73
CA LEU A 16 9.89 5.79 5.18
C LEU A 16 9.26 4.90 6.25
N ILE A 17 7.99 5.15 6.57
CA ILE A 17 7.23 4.35 7.53
C ILE A 17 6.10 3.65 6.80
N ILE A 18 5.99 2.32 6.97
CA ILE A 18 5.01 1.46 6.31
C ILE A 18 4.15 0.78 7.36
N GLY A 19 2.84 0.98 7.30
CA GLY A 19 1.86 0.28 8.13
C GLY A 19 1.41 -1.03 7.47
N LEU A 20 1.42 -2.14 8.20
CA LEU A 20 0.88 -3.42 7.77
C LEU A 20 -0.26 -3.80 8.70
N VAL A 21 -1.45 -4.01 8.14
CA VAL A 21 -2.65 -4.32 8.92
C VAL A 21 -3.24 -5.63 8.42
N SER A 22 -3.31 -6.63 9.29
CA SER A 22 -4.10 -7.84 9.03
C SER A 22 -5.47 -7.71 9.68
N VAL A 23 -6.51 -7.82 8.88
CA VAL A 23 -7.91 -7.75 9.31
C VAL A 23 -8.49 -9.14 9.29
N SER A 24 -8.70 -9.75 10.45
CA SER A 24 -9.20 -11.10 10.60
C SER A 24 -9.72 -11.38 12.00
N ASP A 25 -11.00 -11.69 12.15
CA ASP A 25 -11.61 -12.15 13.41
C ASP A 25 -10.91 -13.39 13.95
N ARG A 26 -10.56 -14.32 13.05
CA ARG A 26 -9.99 -15.62 13.45
C ARG A 26 -8.53 -15.49 13.89
N ALA A 27 -7.74 -14.71 13.18
CA ALA A 27 -6.33 -14.53 13.53
C ALA A 27 -6.21 -13.64 14.79
N SER A 28 -6.95 -12.54 14.88
CA SER A 28 -6.95 -11.66 16.06
C SER A 28 -7.51 -12.35 17.30
N GLY A 29 -8.42 -13.31 17.12
CA GLY A 29 -8.95 -14.17 18.19
C GLY A 29 -8.08 -15.38 18.52
N GLY A 30 -6.90 -15.55 17.92
CA GLY A 30 -5.97 -16.63 18.20
C GLY A 30 -6.37 -18.01 17.64
N VAL A 31 -7.33 -18.08 16.71
CA VAL A 31 -7.78 -19.34 16.10
C VAL A 31 -6.72 -19.93 15.16
N TYR A 32 -5.95 -19.06 14.49
CA TYR A 32 -4.79 -19.44 13.68
C TYR A 32 -3.75 -18.31 13.68
N GLU A 33 -2.52 -18.63 13.30
CA GLU A 33 -1.43 -17.68 13.15
C GLU A 33 -1.64 -16.80 11.91
N ASP A 34 -1.47 -15.48 12.06
CA ASP A 34 -1.51 -14.56 10.92
C ASP A 34 -0.36 -14.85 9.95
N LYS A 35 -0.70 -14.98 8.67
CA LYS A 35 0.26 -15.16 7.58
C LYS A 35 0.32 -13.96 6.64
N GLY A 36 -0.57 -13.00 6.80
CA GLY A 36 -0.65 -11.81 5.94
C GLY A 36 0.49 -10.84 6.20
N ILE A 37 0.67 -10.42 7.46
CA ILE A 37 1.75 -9.50 7.86
C ILE A 37 3.13 -10.07 7.54
N PRO A 38 3.48 -11.33 7.90
CA PRO A 38 4.77 -11.91 7.53
C PRO A 38 5.00 -11.93 6.01
N ALA A 39 4.00 -12.35 5.23
CA ALA A 39 4.13 -12.37 3.76
C ALA A 39 4.36 -10.98 3.15
N LEU A 40 3.70 -9.95 3.68
CA LEU A 40 3.93 -8.56 3.28
C LEU A 40 5.32 -8.07 3.67
N ALA A 41 5.75 -8.32 4.90
CA ALA A 41 7.06 -7.90 5.40
C ALA A 41 8.20 -8.55 4.60
N ASP A 42 8.10 -9.86 4.35
CA ASP A 42 9.09 -10.61 3.56
C ASP A 42 9.15 -10.11 2.11
N TRP A 43 7.99 -9.78 1.52
CA TRP A 43 7.96 -9.24 0.16
C TRP A 43 8.57 -7.84 0.10
N LEU A 44 8.23 -6.94 1.04
CA LEU A 44 8.78 -5.58 1.10
C LEU A 44 10.30 -5.58 1.30
N ALA A 45 10.82 -6.51 2.11
CA ALA A 45 12.26 -6.66 2.32
C ALA A 45 13.02 -7.04 1.03
N GLN A 46 12.36 -7.71 0.08
CA GLN A 46 12.93 -8.04 -1.23
C GLN A 46 12.75 -6.90 -2.24
N ALA A 47 11.65 -6.14 -2.14
CA ALA A 47 11.22 -5.18 -3.15
C ALA A 47 11.75 -3.76 -2.92
N ILE A 48 11.91 -3.32 -1.68
CA ILE A 48 12.35 -1.95 -1.34
C ILE A 48 13.82 -1.95 -0.92
N THR A 49 14.59 -1.02 -1.51
CA THR A 49 16.00 -0.81 -1.15
C THR A 49 16.24 0.43 -0.28
N THR A 50 15.31 1.39 -0.31
CA THR A 50 15.31 2.53 0.63
C THR A 50 15.12 2.03 2.06
N PRO A 51 15.87 2.50 3.06
CA PRO A 51 15.62 2.18 4.46
C PRO A 51 14.21 2.56 4.88
N TYR A 52 13.55 1.67 5.63
CA TYR A 52 12.18 1.88 6.11
C TYR A 52 11.92 1.21 7.45
N ARG A 53 10.87 1.65 8.14
CA ARG A 53 10.36 1.05 9.38
C ARG A 53 8.96 0.50 9.14
N ILE A 54 8.66 -0.65 9.75
CA ILE A 54 7.33 -1.28 9.69
C ILE A 54 6.60 -1.09 11.02
N GLU A 55 5.34 -0.71 10.93
CA GLU A 55 4.36 -0.73 12.02
C GLU A 55 3.28 -1.77 11.72
N THR A 56 3.01 -2.68 12.63
CA THR A 56 2.05 -3.78 12.40
C THR A 56 0.82 -3.69 13.30
N ARG A 57 -0.33 -4.09 12.76
CA ARG A 57 -1.57 -4.24 13.53
C ARG A 57 -2.31 -5.51 13.07
N LEU A 58 -2.73 -6.32 14.04
CA LEU A 58 -3.63 -7.47 13.81
C LEU A 58 -4.95 -7.16 14.52
N ILE A 59 -6.02 -7.01 13.76
CA ILE A 59 -7.31 -6.52 14.26
C ILE A 59 -8.49 -7.36 13.75
N PRO A 60 -9.63 -7.37 14.46
CA PRO A 60 -10.83 -8.05 14.01
C PRO A 60 -11.51 -7.30 12.84
N ASP A 61 -12.43 -8.02 12.15
CA ASP A 61 -13.25 -7.49 11.04
C ASP A 61 -14.37 -6.57 11.59
N GLU A 62 -13.99 -5.49 12.28
CA GLU A 62 -14.88 -4.47 12.86
C GLU A 62 -14.62 -3.09 12.23
N ARG A 63 -15.60 -2.59 11.45
CA ARG A 63 -15.46 -1.37 10.66
C ARG A 63 -14.87 -0.19 11.45
N ALA A 64 -15.45 0.14 12.59
CA ALA A 64 -14.99 1.25 13.43
C ALA A 64 -13.57 1.03 13.99
N GLY A 65 -13.18 -0.23 14.22
CA GLY A 65 -11.82 -0.61 14.63
C GLY A 65 -10.83 -0.39 13.51
N ILE A 66 -11.20 -0.80 12.30
CA ILE A 66 -10.37 -0.62 11.09
C ILE A 66 -10.19 0.88 10.80
N GLU A 67 -11.28 1.68 10.80
CA GLU A 67 -11.23 3.13 10.59
C GLU A 67 -10.27 3.81 11.56
N ARG A 68 -10.39 3.53 12.89
CA ARG A 68 -9.47 4.10 13.89
C ARG A 68 -8.02 3.69 13.67
N THR A 69 -7.79 2.43 13.34
CA THR A 69 -6.42 1.91 13.11
C THR A 69 -5.78 2.56 11.90
N LEU A 70 -6.51 2.69 10.79
CA LEU A 70 -6.01 3.33 9.57
C LEU A 70 -5.71 4.82 9.80
N ALA A 71 -6.63 5.52 10.48
CA ALA A 71 -6.43 6.92 10.85
C ALA A 71 -5.21 7.09 11.78
N ASP A 72 -5.08 6.26 12.82
CA ASP A 72 -3.94 6.31 13.76
C ASP A 72 -2.61 6.12 13.04
N LEU A 73 -2.50 5.13 12.16
CA LEU A 73 -1.28 4.85 11.39
C LEU A 73 -0.87 6.05 10.51
N VAL A 74 -1.82 6.79 9.96
CA VAL A 74 -1.51 7.95 9.11
C VAL A 74 -1.31 9.22 9.94
N ASP A 75 -2.22 9.52 10.86
CA ASP A 75 -2.28 10.80 11.55
C ASP A 75 -1.23 10.91 12.64
N ASN A 76 -1.04 9.85 13.43
CA ASN A 76 -0.17 9.83 14.61
C ASN A 76 1.17 9.15 14.33
N VAL A 77 1.16 7.95 13.74
CA VAL A 77 2.38 7.19 13.44
C VAL A 77 3.10 7.77 12.21
N ARG A 78 2.40 8.51 11.36
CA ARG A 78 2.93 9.17 10.16
C ARG A 78 3.40 8.17 9.10
N CYS A 79 2.71 7.04 8.96
CA CYS A 79 2.95 6.11 7.85
C CYS A 79 2.73 6.79 6.50
N HIS A 80 3.60 6.53 5.53
CA HIS A 80 3.48 7.02 4.14
C HIS A 80 2.73 6.02 3.24
N LEU A 81 2.79 4.75 3.60
CA LEU A 81 2.11 3.65 2.94
C LEU A 81 1.45 2.77 3.99
N VAL A 82 0.17 2.45 3.83
CA VAL A 82 -0.54 1.49 4.67
C VAL A 82 -1.10 0.38 3.78
N LEU A 83 -0.70 -0.85 4.05
CA LEU A 83 -1.17 -2.05 3.35
C LEU A 83 -2.04 -2.87 4.29
N THR A 84 -3.29 -3.08 3.91
CA THR A 84 -4.16 -4.00 4.65
C THR A 84 -4.29 -5.33 3.92
N THR A 85 -4.51 -6.42 4.64
CA THR A 85 -4.84 -7.73 4.09
C THR A 85 -6.03 -8.32 4.85
N GLY A 86 -6.97 -8.91 4.11
CA GLY A 86 -8.20 -9.48 4.68
C GLY A 86 -9.42 -8.56 4.61
N GLY A 87 -10.61 -9.11 4.83
CA GLY A 87 -11.90 -8.41 4.88
C GLY A 87 -12.32 -7.71 3.58
N THR A 88 -11.88 -8.20 2.40
CA THR A 88 -12.13 -7.54 1.10
C THR A 88 -13.13 -8.26 0.19
N GLY A 89 -13.73 -9.35 0.63
CA GLY A 89 -14.74 -10.10 -0.11
C GLY A 89 -16.16 -9.56 0.06
N PRO A 90 -17.19 -10.29 -0.42
CA PRO A 90 -18.58 -9.88 -0.36
C PRO A 90 -19.31 -10.34 0.92
N ALA A 91 -18.63 -11.01 1.84
CA ALA A 91 -19.27 -11.49 3.06
C ALA A 91 -19.67 -10.33 3.98
N ARG A 92 -20.66 -10.56 4.84
CA ARG A 92 -21.20 -9.52 5.74
C ARG A 92 -20.13 -8.93 6.67
N ARG A 93 -19.11 -9.73 7.03
CA ARG A 93 -18.00 -9.31 7.89
C ARG A 93 -16.85 -8.65 7.12
N ASP A 94 -16.84 -8.74 5.78
CA ASP A 94 -15.82 -8.09 4.95
C ASP A 94 -16.16 -6.61 4.84
N VAL A 95 -15.56 -5.77 5.67
CA VAL A 95 -15.85 -4.34 5.78
C VAL A 95 -14.60 -3.45 5.60
N THR A 96 -13.48 -4.06 5.23
CA THR A 96 -12.21 -3.34 5.03
C THR A 96 -12.32 -2.24 3.95
N PRO A 97 -12.95 -2.47 2.78
CA PRO A 97 -13.08 -1.43 1.76
C PRO A 97 -13.92 -0.24 2.25
N GLU A 98 -15.02 -0.47 2.94
CA GLU A 98 -15.88 0.59 3.48
C GLU A 98 -15.14 1.43 4.54
N ALA A 99 -14.37 0.79 5.40
CA ALA A 99 -13.56 1.49 6.39
C ALA A 99 -12.45 2.33 5.74
N THR A 100 -11.81 1.77 4.71
CA THR A 100 -10.75 2.47 3.96
C THR A 100 -11.29 3.69 3.23
N LEU A 101 -12.44 3.56 2.55
CA LEU A 101 -13.10 4.69 1.88
C LEU A 101 -13.54 5.78 2.86
N ALA A 102 -13.99 5.40 4.07
CA ALA A 102 -14.42 6.35 5.09
C ALA A 102 -13.30 7.24 5.62
N VAL A 103 -12.07 6.74 5.67
CA VAL A 103 -10.90 7.50 6.15
C VAL A 103 -10.13 8.21 5.03
N GLY A 104 -10.41 7.87 3.77
CA GLY A 104 -9.75 8.45 2.61
C GLY A 104 -10.22 9.86 2.30
N THR A 105 -9.32 10.72 1.80
CA THR A 105 -9.63 12.06 1.27
C THR A 105 -9.76 12.04 -0.27
N LYS A 106 -9.09 11.07 -0.92
CA LYS A 106 -9.16 10.85 -2.38
C LYS A 106 -9.20 9.36 -2.67
N GLU A 107 -10.13 8.94 -3.51
CA GLU A 107 -10.18 7.56 -4.00
C GLU A 107 -9.15 7.33 -5.12
N MET A 108 -8.53 6.15 -5.11
CA MET A 108 -7.55 5.70 -6.11
C MET A 108 -8.04 4.41 -6.79
N PRO A 109 -9.14 4.47 -7.57
CA PRO A 109 -9.83 3.27 -8.08
C PRO A 109 -8.97 2.40 -8.99
N GLY A 110 -8.02 3.00 -9.71
CA GLY A 110 -7.12 2.28 -10.61
C GLY A 110 -6.32 1.16 -9.93
N PHE A 111 -5.99 1.28 -8.64
CA PHE A 111 -5.36 0.19 -7.90
C PHE A 111 -6.29 -1.02 -7.76
N GLY A 112 -7.55 -0.80 -7.38
CA GLY A 112 -8.55 -1.87 -7.27
C GLY A 112 -8.85 -2.53 -8.63
N GLU A 113 -8.92 -1.75 -9.70
CA GLU A 113 -9.10 -2.25 -11.06
C GLU A 113 -7.93 -3.15 -11.48
N GLN A 114 -6.69 -2.70 -11.27
CA GLN A 114 -5.50 -3.46 -11.62
C GLN A 114 -5.39 -4.75 -10.79
N MET A 115 -5.66 -4.70 -9.48
CA MET A 115 -5.68 -5.88 -8.61
C MET A 115 -6.67 -6.94 -9.11
N ARG A 116 -7.88 -6.54 -9.51
CA ARG A 116 -8.87 -7.46 -10.08
C ARG A 116 -8.44 -8.03 -11.43
N GLN A 117 -7.84 -7.22 -12.31
CA GLN A 117 -7.32 -7.69 -13.59
C GLN A 117 -6.25 -8.78 -13.41
N ILE A 118 -5.35 -8.62 -12.45
CA ILE A 118 -4.33 -9.62 -12.10
C ILE A 118 -5.02 -10.88 -11.60
N SER A 119 -5.87 -10.77 -10.58
CA SER A 119 -6.49 -11.90 -9.90
C SER A 119 -7.43 -12.72 -10.81
N LEU A 120 -8.13 -12.08 -11.77
CA LEU A 120 -8.99 -12.74 -12.75
C LEU A 120 -8.23 -13.67 -13.71
N ARG A 121 -6.91 -13.54 -13.82
CA ARG A 121 -6.08 -14.48 -14.58
C ARG A 121 -5.93 -15.85 -13.91
N PHE A 122 -6.19 -15.90 -12.60
CA PHE A 122 -6.05 -17.12 -11.81
C PHE A 122 -7.39 -17.75 -11.44
N VAL A 123 -8.35 -16.92 -11.02
CA VAL A 123 -9.64 -17.40 -10.52
C VAL A 123 -10.79 -16.50 -10.97
N PRO A 124 -11.88 -17.05 -11.54
CA PRO A 124 -13.01 -16.25 -12.02
C PRO A 124 -13.76 -15.53 -10.88
N THR A 125 -13.70 -16.06 -9.66
CA THR A 125 -14.33 -15.45 -8.47
C THR A 125 -13.63 -14.18 -8.00
N ALA A 126 -12.48 -13.80 -8.56
CA ALA A 126 -11.82 -12.53 -8.30
C ALA A 126 -12.71 -11.31 -8.64
N ILE A 127 -13.74 -11.49 -9.48
CA ILE A 127 -14.77 -10.46 -9.74
C ILE A 127 -15.52 -10.04 -8.47
N LEU A 128 -15.54 -10.88 -7.43
CA LEU A 128 -16.17 -10.59 -6.14
C LEU A 128 -15.28 -9.76 -5.21
N SER A 129 -14.03 -9.52 -5.58
CA SER A 129 -13.10 -8.74 -4.78
C SER A 129 -13.46 -7.25 -4.83
N ARG A 130 -13.53 -6.62 -3.65
CA ARG A 130 -13.87 -5.22 -3.47
C ARG A 130 -12.66 -4.37 -3.03
N GLN A 131 -11.46 -4.88 -3.31
CA GLN A 131 -10.20 -4.19 -3.02
C GLN A 131 -10.21 -2.78 -3.60
N THR A 132 -9.74 -1.83 -2.80
CA THR A 132 -9.66 -0.41 -3.16
C THR A 132 -8.39 0.22 -2.63
N ALA A 133 -8.13 1.46 -3.00
CA ALA A 133 -7.08 2.29 -2.43
C ALA A 133 -7.56 3.73 -2.29
N VAL A 134 -7.00 4.44 -1.32
CA VAL A 134 -7.27 5.85 -1.07
C VAL A 134 -5.97 6.58 -0.69
N ILE A 135 -5.97 7.90 -0.89
CA ILE A 135 -5.03 8.80 -0.22
C ILE A 135 -5.76 9.39 0.99
N ARG A 136 -5.09 9.41 2.15
CA ARG A 136 -5.49 10.18 3.32
C ARG A 136 -4.53 11.33 3.50
N GLU A 137 -5.06 12.56 3.46
CA GLU A 137 -4.32 13.80 3.71
C GLU A 137 -4.63 14.30 5.11
N VAL A 138 -3.60 14.69 5.84
CA VAL A 138 -3.68 15.24 7.19
C VAL A 138 -3.15 16.65 7.17
N GLN A 139 -4.00 17.60 7.52
CA GLN A 139 -3.63 19.01 7.72
C GLN A 139 -3.53 19.26 9.22
N GLY A 140 -2.49 19.91 9.67
CA GLY A 140 -2.29 20.20 11.10
C GLY A 140 -1.26 21.30 11.36
N GLU A 141 -1.06 21.64 12.64
CA GLU A 141 -0.08 22.64 13.07
C GLU A 141 1.38 22.22 12.85
N GLY A 142 1.63 20.98 12.35
CA GLY A 142 2.91 20.48 11.86
C GLY A 142 2.99 20.52 10.34
N ALA A 143 3.99 19.87 9.76
CA ALA A 143 4.05 19.69 8.31
C ALA A 143 2.88 18.85 7.80
N ASP A 144 2.28 19.24 6.68
CA ASP A 144 1.27 18.45 5.99
C ASP A 144 1.79 17.03 5.74
N HIS A 145 0.90 16.06 5.85
CA HIS A 145 1.22 14.66 5.63
C HIS A 145 0.15 13.99 4.79
N ALA A 146 0.57 13.05 3.96
CA ALA A 146 -0.34 12.21 3.23
C ALA A 146 0.18 10.78 3.15
N ALA A 147 -0.73 9.82 3.10
CA ALA A 147 -0.42 8.40 2.94
C ALA A 147 -1.30 7.76 1.88
N LEU A 148 -0.72 6.78 1.19
CA LEU A 148 -1.46 5.84 0.36
C LEU A 148 -1.89 4.65 1.22
N ILE A 149 -3.19 4.36 1.26
CA ILE A 149 -3.77 3.19 1.94
C ILE A 149 -4.31 2.24 0.87
N MET A 150 -3.92 0.97 0.89
CA MET A 150 -4.37 -0.04 -0.08
C MET A 150 -4.87 -1.31 0.59
N ASN A 151 -5.98 -1.85 0.07
CA ASN A 151 -6.51 -3.13 0.52
C ASN A 151 -6.01 -4.25 -0.41
N LEU A 152 -5.27 -5.18 0.13
CA LEU A 152 -4.72 -6.34 -0.59
C LEU A 152 -5.54 -7.61 -0.34
N PRO A 153 -5.38 -8.66 -1.18
CA PRO A 153 -6.01 -9.95 -0.93
C PRO A 153 -5.59 -10.55 0.41
N GLY A 154 -6.45 -11.41 0.99
CA GLY A 154 -6.13 -12.10 2.25
C GLY A 154 -5.17 -13.29 2.11
N GLN A 155 -4.96 -13.82 0.90
CA GLN A 155 -4.10 -14.98 0.68
C GLN A 155 -2.66 -14.56 0.35
N PRO A 156 -1.63 -15.08 1.06
CA PRO A 156 -0.22 -14.69 0.84
C PRO A 156 0.25 -14.79 -0.62
N LYS A 157 -0.14 -15.87 -1.32
CA LYS A 157 0.18 -16.03 -2.74
C LYS A 157 -0.42 -14.91 -3.59
N SER A 158 -1.68 -14.57 -3.36
CA SER A 158 -2.37 -13.52 -4.12
C SER A 158 -1.83 -12.12 -3.79
N ILE A 159 -1.31 -11.90 -2.58
CA ILE A 159 -0.61 -10.67 -2.21
C ILE A 159 0.59 -10.47 -3.13
N LYS A 160 1.47 -11.47 -3.23
CA LYS A 160 2.66 -11.41 -4.10
C LYS A 160 2.28 -11.17 -5.56
N GLU A 161 1.34 -11.96 -6.09
CA GLU A 161 0.87 -11.84 -7.47
C GLU A 161 0.34 -10.43 -7.77
N THR A 162 -0.40 -9.84 -6.85
CA THR A 162 -0.96 -8.50 -6.97
C THR A 162 0.12 -7.42 -6.96
N LEU A 163 1.11 -7.54 -6.08
CA LEU A 163 2.18 -6.55 -5.95
C LEU A 163 3.16 -6.59 -7.13
N GLU A 164 3.55 -7.79 -7.59
CA GLU A 164 4.52 -7.98 -8.69
C GLU A 164 3.90 -7.96 -10.08
N GLY A 165 2.62 -8.35 -10.21
CA GLY A 165 1.99 -8.58 -11.51
C GLY A 165 2.31 -9.94 -12.09
N LEU A 166 2.07 -10.08 -13.40
CA LEU A 166 2.23 -11.32 -14.12
C LEU A 166 3.42 -11.25 -15.08
N LYS A 167 4.22 -12.30 -15.10
CA LYS A 167 5.33 -12.49 -16.02
C LYS A 167 5.07 -13.74 -16.88
N ASP A 168 5.53 -13.73 -18.12
CA ASP A 168 5.55 -14.91 -18.98
C ASP A 168 6.71 -15.86 -18.59
N GLU A 169 6.81 -17.00 -19.28
CA GLU A 169 7.87 -18.00 -19.05
C GLU A 169 9.28 -17.44 -19.31
N ALA A 170 9.41 -16.40 -20.13
CA ALA A 170 10.66 -15.70 -20.40
C ALA A 170 10.97 -14.60 -19.38
N GLY A 171 10.07 -14.37 -18.38
CA GLY A 171 10.23 -13.34 -17.35
C GLY A 171 9.78 -11.95 -17.76
N ASN A 172 9.16 -11.76 -18.95
CA ASN A 172 8.63 -10.47 -19.37
C ASN A 172 7.32 -10.16 -18.65
N VAL A 173 7.13 -8.90 -18.28
CA VAL A 173 5.90 -8.44 -17.63
C VAL A 173 4.75 -8.44 -18.63
N VAL A 174 3.75 -9.29 -18.40
CA VAL A 174 2.51 -9.38 -19.19
C VAL A 174 1.43 -8.46 -18.63
N VAL A 175 1.34 -8.40 -17.29
CA VAL A 175 0.46 -7.49 -16.57
C VAL A 175 1.26 -6.87 -15.42
N GLY A 176 1.39 -5.56 -15.41
CA GLY A 176 2.13 -4.85 -14.37
C GLY A 176 1.51 -5.01 -12.99
N GLY A 177 2.33 -5.27 -11.97
CA GLY A 177 1.90 -5.26 -10.58
C GLY A 177 1.60 -3.85 -10.08
N ILE A 178 0.77 -3.75 -9.07
CA ILE A 178 0.37 -2.45 -8.52
C ILE A 178 1.54 -1.69 -7.89
N PHE A 179 2.55 -2.41 -7.38
CA PHE A 179 3.66 -1.77 -6.68
C PHE A 179 4.55 -0.93 -7.60
N ALA A 180 4.52 -1.18 -8.91
CA ALA A 180 5.24 -0.35 -9.88
C ALA A 180 4.84 1.14 -9.84
N ALA A 181 3.59 1.45 -9.44
CA ALA A 181 3.06 2.81 -9.34
C ALA A 181 3.18 3.41 -7.91
N VAL A 182 3.33 2.57 -6.89
CA VAL A 182 3.31 3.01 -5.47
C VAL A 182 4.40 4.04 -5.15
N PRO A 183 5.69 3.83 -5.50
CA PRO A 183 6.73 4.81 -5.20
C PRO A 183 6.46 6.18 -5.81
N TYR A 184 5.98 6.21 -7.05
CA TYR A 184 5.66 7.48 -7.70
C TYR A 184 4.41 8.15 -7.11
N CYS A 185 3.42 7.38 -6.68
CA CYS A 185 2.28 7.91 -5.94
C CYS A 185 2.72 8.56 -4.62
N ILE A 186 3.63 7.93 -3.88
CA ILE A 186 4.19 8.49 -2.64
C ILE A 186 4.97 9.79 -2.93
N ASP A 187 5.75 9.85 -4.01
CA ASP A 187 6.43 11.09 -4.42
C ASP A 187 5.42 12.23 -4.66
N LEU A 188 4.30 11.95 -5.34
CA LEU A 188 3.28 12.93 -5.72
C LEU A 188 2.53 13.51 -4.51
N ILE A 189 2.42 12.74 -3.43
CA ILE A 189 1.77 13.18 -2.19
C ILE A 189 2.76 13.74 -1.16
N GLY A 190 4.01 14.00 -1.56
CA GLY A 190 5.02 14.63 -0.72
C GLY A 190 5.77 13.70 0.23
N GLY A 191 5.67 12.39 0.03
CA GLY A 191 6.38 11.40 0.83
C GLY A 191 7.84 11.17 0.40
N PRO A 192 8.57 10.29 1.10
CA PRO A 192 9.97 10.00 0.81
C PRO A 192 10.13 9.29 -0.55
N TYR A 193 11.28 9.51 -1.18
CA TYR A 193 11.61 8.86 -2.43
C TYR A 193 11.96 7.38 -2.19
N ILE A 194 11.15 6.49 -2.77
CA ILE A 194 11.29 5.03 -2.59
C ILE A 194 12.04 4.45 -3.79
N GLU A 195 13.17 3.82 -3.53
CA GLU A 195 13.90 3.00 -4.47
C GLU A 195 13.52 1.54 -4.32
N THR A 196 13.46 0.82 -5.43
CA THR A 196 13.06 -0.59 -5.46
C THR A 196 14.10 -1.47 -6.13
N ASN A 197 14.12 -2.73 -5.76
CA ASN A 197 14.86 -3.77 -6.47
C ASN A 197 14.15 -4.09 -7.80
N PRO A 198 14.72 -3.73 -8.95
CA PRO A 198 14.05 -3.90 -10.25
C PRO A 198 13.86 -5.36 -10.65
N ALA A 199 14.56 -6.32 -10.01
CA ALA A 199 14.35 -7.74 -10.23
C ALA A 199 13.02 -8.23 -9.61
N VAL A 200 12.52 -7.56 -8.56
CA VAL A 200 11.24 -7.86 -7.91
C VAL A 200 10.15 -6.97 -8.46
N SER A 201 10.30 -5.66 -8.34
CA SER A 201 9.33 -4.68 -8.84
C SER A 201 10.05 -3.44 -9.38
N LYS A 202 9.92 -3.22 -10.67
CA LYS A 202 10.48 -2.05 -11.35
C LYS A 202 9.50 -0.90 -11.26
N THR A 203 9.84 0.12 -10.47
CA THR A 203 9.07 1.36 -10.38
C THR A 203 9.04 2.10 -11.70
N PHE A 204 7.89 2.60 -12.07
CA PHE A 204 7.73 3.54 -13.16
C PHE A 204 7.66 4.98 -12.61
N ARG A 205 8.52 5.85 -13.14
CA ARG A 205 8.48 7.30 -12.97
C ARG A 205 8.66 7.99 -14.32
N PRO A 206 7.93 9.09 -14.60
CA PRO A 206 8.23 9.90 -15.77
C PRO A 206 9.63 10.52 -15.63
N LYS A 207 10.28 10.82 -16.77
CA LYS A 207 11.67 11.36 -16.78
C LYS A 207 11.83 12.60 -15.89
N SER A 208 10.80 13.44 -15.81
CA SER A 208 10.78 14.67 -15.01
C SER A 208 10.77 14.41 -13.49
N ALA A 209 10.42 13.20 -13.04
CA ALA A 209 10.37 12.81 -11.63
C ALA A 209 11.56 11.93 -11.19
N LEU A 210 12.49 11.64 -12.11
CA LEU A 210 13.69 10.89 -11.76
C LEU A 210 14.66 11.81 -11.00
N ARG A 211 15.15 11.33 -9.85
CA ARG A 211 16.25 11.98 -9.13
C ARG A 211 17.59 11.51 -9.72
N PRO A 212 18.61 12.36 -9.77
CA PRO A 212 19.95 11.91 -10.12
C PRO A 212 20.42 10.88 -9.09
N PRO A 213 21.24 9.87 -9.51
CA PRO A 213 21.82 8.93 -8.57
C PRO A 213 22.57 9.69 -7.47
N ALA A 214 22.46 9.21 -6.23
CA ALA A 214 23.24 9.73 -5.12
C ALA A 214 24.72 9.60 -5.46
N ALA A 215 25.46 10.69 -5.33
CA ALA A 215 26.89 10.76 -5.62
C ALA A 215 27.70 9.95 -4.59
#